data_d5c43fccdf6a86ceec7397d9ae31b04a
#
_entry.id   d5c43fccdf6a86ceec7397d9ae31b04a
#
_cell.length_a   1.000
_cell.length_b   1.000
_cell.length_c   1.000
_cell.angle_alpha   90.00
_cell.angle_beta   90.00
_cell.angle_gamma   90.00
#
_symmetry.space_group_name_H-M   'P 1'
#
loop_
_entity.id
_entity.type
_entity.pdbx_description
1 polymer ?
#
loop_
_entity_poly.entity_id
_entity_poly.type
_entity_poly.pdbx_seq_one_letter_code
_entity_poly.pdbx_strand_id
1 'polypeptide(L)'
;YISNSFNDKASVLVTNHTLGKKFTFDNLEKMSFLPNWRIEDLLGSIDLFVNFISFQEMEPHIVKNYISHVQRLSPKWVLLRNMREGKQLATDTNVGVEKQITTENYLAYFSNYEFVKSSVLEYGFETIDGYSSELLVLKIKN
;
A
#
# COMPACT_ATOMS: atom_id res chain seq x y z
N TYR A 1 4.82 -21.26 -9.28
CA TYR A 1 5.94 -20.46 -9.83
C TYR A 1 6.77 -19.81 -8.72
N ILE A 2 6.13 -19.12 -7.75
CA ILE A 2 6.80 -18.42 -6.65
C ILE A 2 7.59 -19.37 -5.75
N SER A 3 6.99 -20.49 -5.31
CA SER A 3 7.65 -21.50 -4.46
C SER A 3 8.89 -22.09 -5.14
N ASN A 4 8.85 -22.33 -6.45
CA ASN A 4 9.99 -22.86 -7.20
C ASN A 4 11.14 -21.84 -7.36
N SER A 5 10.82 -20.54 -7.33
CA SER A 5 11.82 -19.48 -7.48
C SER A 5 12.57 -19.14 -6.19
N PHE A 6 12.02 -19.51 -5.03
CA PHE A 6 12.56 -19.13 -3.72
C PHE A 6 12.97 -20.31 -2.84
N ASN A 7 13.08 -21.54 -3.41
CA ASN A 7 13.64 -22.73 -2.76
C ASN A 7 13.15 -22.91 -1.30
N ASP A 8 11.85 -23.15 -1.10
CA ASP A 8 11.22 -23.42 0.20
C ASP A 8 11.33 -22.31 1.27
N LYS A 9 11.89 -21.14 0.92
CA LYS A 9 11.98 -19.97 1.81
C LYS A 9 10.78 -19.03 1.72
N ALA A 10 9.81 -19.34 0.88
CA ALA A 10 8.59 -18.57 0.70
C ALA A 10 7.36 -19.43 1.01
N SER A 11 6.46 -18.90 1.82
CA SER A 11 5.13 -19.51 2.02
C SER A 11 4.07 -18.70 1.30
N VAL A 12 3.11 -19.41 0.70
CA VAL A 12 1.90 -18.82 0.12
C VAL A 12 0.72 -19.24 0.99
N LEU A 13 0.24 -18.31 1.81
CA LEU A 13 -0.91 -18.56 2.69
C LEU A 13 -2.22 -18.32 1.95
N VAL A 14 -2.58 -19.24 1.06
CA VAL A 14 -3.89 -19.26 0.41
C VAL A 14 -4.49 -20.64 0.58
N THR A 15 -5.19 -20.87 1.65
CA THR A 15 -6.04 -22.04 1.76
C THR A 15 -7.43 -21.61 2.23
N ASN A 16 -8.47 -22.23 1.66
CA ASN A 16 -9.85 -22.05 2.11
C ASN A 16 -10.01 -22.35 3.61
N HIS A 17 -9.13 -23.16 4.19
CA HIS A 17 -9.12 -23.54 5.60
C HIS A 17 -8.64 -22.42 6.54
N THR A 18 -8.01 -21.36 6.02
CA THR A 18 -7.51 -20.24 6.81
C THR A 18 -8.33 -18.95 6.65
N LEU A 19 -9.40 -18.96 5.85
CA LEU A 19 -10.28 -17.81 5.68
C LEU A 19 -10.89 -17.40 7.04
N GLY A 20 -10.78 -16.12 7.38
CA GLY A 20 -11.31 -15.54 8.61
C GLY A 20 -10.55 -15.92 9.89
N LYS A 21 -9.47 -16.71 9.82
CA LYS A 21 -8.60 -16.97 10.97
C LYS A 21 -7.53 -15.90 11.06
N LYS A 22 -7.45 -15.26 12.21
CA LYS A 22 -6.37 -14.32 12.54
C LYS A 22 -5.05 -15.06 12.67
N PHE A 23 -3.96 -14.40 12.29
CA PHE A 23 -2.61 -14.93 12.37
C PHE A 23 -1.60 -13.80 12.67
N THR A 24 -0.43 -14.17 13.17
CA THR A 24 0.65 -13.25 13.51
C THR A 24 1.85 -13.45 12.57
N PHE A 25 2.83 -12.55 12.66
CA PHE A 25 4.08 -12.67 11.89
C PHE A 25 4.86 -13.94 12.24
N ASP A 26 4.72 -14.48 13.46
CA ASP A 26 5.35 -15.74 13.87
C ASP A 26 4.82 -16.96 13.10
N ASN A 27 3.65 -16.83 12.48
CA ASN A 27 3.07 -17.87 11.62
C ASN A 27 3.53 -17.75 10.15
N LEU A 28 4.38 -16.76 9.86
CA LEU A 28 4.86 -16.47 8.51
C LEU A 28 6.32 -16.89 8.34
N GLU A 29 6.67 -17.33 7.16
CA GLU A 29 8.05 -17.52 6.75
C GLU A 29 8.73 -16.17 6.46
N LYS A 30 10.06 -16.18 6.31
CA LYS A 30 10.86 -14.96 5.99
C LYS A 30 10.31 -14.20 4.77
N MET A 31 9.74 -14.92 3.82
CA MET A 31 9.02 -14.36 2.68
C MET A 31 7.66 -15.04 2.59
N SER A 32 6.60 -14.27 2.68
CA SER A 32 5.24 -14.77 2.65
C SER A 32 4.40 -13.97 1.66
N PHE A 33 3.59 -14.66 0.89
CA PHE A 33 2.67 -14.07 -0.08
C PHE A 33 1.23 -14.26 0.41
N LEU A 34 0.53 -13.17 0.56
CA LEU A 34 -0.83 -13.15 1.06
C LEU A 34 -1.74 -12.45 0.04
N PRO A 35 -2.95 -12.97 -0.19
CA PRO A 35 -3.97 -12.17 -0.86
C PRO A 35 -4.21 -10.87 -0.09
N ASN A 36 -4.50 -9.80 -0.80
CA ASN A 36 -4.63 -8.46 -0.22
C ASN A 36 -5.70 -8.37 0.89
N TRP A 37 -6.81 -9.11 0.79
CA TRP A 37 -7.85 -9.15 1.83
C TRP A 37 -7.39 -9.77 3.15
N ARG A 38 -6.30 -10.55 3.15
CA ARG A 38 -5.76 -11.16 4.38
C ARG A 38 -5.11 -10.16 5.32
N ILE A 39 -4.93 -8.92 4.90
CA ILE A 39 -4.47 -7.85 5.80
C ILE A 39 -5.40 -7.67 7.00
N GLU A 40 -6.70 -7.94 6.85
CA GLU A 40 -7.70 -7.84 7.92
C GLU A 40 -7.42 -8.83 9.07
N ASP A 41 -6.87 -9.99 8.75
CA ASP A 41 -6.61 -11.07 9.68
C ASP A 41 -5.20 -11.04 10.30
N LEU A 42 -4.29 -10.27 9.72
CA LEU A 42 -2.91 -10.15 10.20
C LEU A 42 -2.85 -9.32 11.48
N LEU A 43 -2.20 -9.85 12.52
CA LEU A 43 -2.01 -9.22 13.83
C LEU A 43 -0.53 -8.94 14.08
N GLY A 44 -0.25 -7.95 14.91
CA GLY A 44 1.09 -7.56 15.32
C GLY A 44 1.47 -6.19 14.78
N SER A 45 2.76 -5.91 14.73
CA SER A 45 3.32 -4.65 14.23
C SER A 45 4.36 -4.90 13.15
N ILE A 46 4.59 -3.91 12.30
CA ILE A 46 5.58 -3.97 11.21
C ILE A 46 6.52 -2.78 11.32
N ASP A 47 7.72 -2.91 10.76
CA ASP A 47 8.68 -1.80 10.74
C ASP A 47 8.43 -0.85 9.58
N LEU A 48 8.09 -1.39 8.41
CA LEU A 48 7.90 -0.62 7.19
C LEU A 48 6.69 -1.13 6.39
N PHE A 49 5.83 -0.21 5.98
CA PHE A 49 4.82 -0.44 4.95
C PHE A 49 5.24 0.24 3.66
N VAL A 50 5.13 -0.48 2.56
CA VAL A 50 5.46 0.03 1.21
C VAL A 50 4.27 -0.17 0.29
N ASN A 51 3.88 0.90 -0.42
CA ASN A 51 2.92 0.82 -1.52
C ASN A 51 3.44 1.63 -2.71
N PHE A 52 3.64 0.94 -3.83
CA PHE A 52 4.06 1.57 -5.06
C PHE A 52 3.00 1.40 -6.13
N ILE A 53 2.45 2.53 -6.57
CA ILE A 53 1.55 2.70 -7.71
C ILE A 53 0.14 2.10 -7.50
N SER A 54 -0.03 1.05 -6.69
CA SER A 54 -1.30 0.32 -6.61
C SER A 54 -2.44 1.10 -5.95
N PHE A 55 -2.17 1.98 -4.98
CA PHE A 55 -3.23 2.76 -4.33
C PHE A 55 -3.88 3.78 -5.28
N GLN A 56 -3.13 4.36 -6.18
CA GLN A 56 -3.67 5.30 -7.15
C GLN A 56 -4.67 4.68 -8.15
N GLU A 57 -4.62 3.35 -8.31
CA GLU A 57 -5.50 2.59 -9.19
C GLU A 57 -6.85 2.22 -8.54
N MET A 58 -7.04 2.59 -7.27
CA MET A 58 -8.21 2.25 -6.46
C MET A 58 -9.02 3.49 -6.12
N GLU A 59 -10.31 3.28 -5.86
CA GLU A 59 -11.19 4.34 -5.35
C GLU A 59 -10.81 4.77 -3.93
N PRO A 60 -10.98 6.06 -3.55
CA PRO A 60 -10.54 6.60 -2.26
C PRO A 60 -11.07 5.83 -1.04
N HIS A 61 -12.30 5.32 -1.09
CA HIS A 61 -12.89 4.56 0.02
C HIS A 61 -12.19 3.21 0.21
N ILE A 62 -11.76 2.56 -0.86
CA ILE A 62 -11.00 1.30 -0.80
C ILE A 62 -9.62 1.55 -0.19
N VAL A 63 -8.92 2.59 -0.66
CA VAL A 63 -7.61 2.97 -0.11
C VAL A 63 -7.71 3.34 1.36
N LYS A 64 -8.73 4.10 1.75
CA LYS A 64 -8.97 4.45 3.16
C LYS A 64 -9.16 3.21 4.03
N ASN A 65 -9.87 2.19 3.54
CA ASN A 65 -10.01 0.91 4.23
C ASN A 65 -8.66 0.22 4.40
N TYR A 66 -7.85 0.09 3.33
CA TYR A 66 -6.51 -0.49 3.44
C TYR A 66 -5.63 0.27 4.43
N ILE A 67 -5.62 1.60 4.37
CA ILE A 67 -4.83 2.44 5.28
C ILE A 67 -5.27 2.22 6.74
N SER A 68 -6.55 1.99 7.03
CA SER A 68 -7.01 1.68 8.38
C SER A 68 -6.38 0.38 8.92
N HIS A 69 -6.27 -0.66 8.07
CA HIS A 69 -5.60 -1.90 8.45
C HIS A 69 -4.08 -1.72 8.59
N VAL A 70 -3.46 -0.92 7.72
CA VAL A 70 -2.04 -0.56 7.84
C VAL A 70 -1.77 0.16 9.15
N GLN A 71 -2.58 1.16 9.53
CA GLN A 71 -2.44 1.87 10.80
C GLN A 71 -2.62 0.96 12.02
N ARG A 72 -3.50 -0.03 11.94
CA ARG A 72 -3.68 -1.06 12.98
C ARG A 72 -2.41 -1.89 13.19
N LEU A 73 -1.64 -2.15 12.12
CA LEU A 73 -0.34 -2.83 12.17
C LEU A 73 0.81 -1.90 12.59
N SER A 74 0.52 -0.61 12.79
CA SER A 74 1.42 0.40 13.33
C SER A 74 2.84 0.39 12.74
N PRO A 75 3.03 0.44 11.40
CA PRO A 75 4.36 0.53 10.82
C PRO A 75 5.11 1.74 11.37
N LYS A 76 6.39 1.57 11.70
CA LYS A 76 7.25 2.70 12.11
C LYS A 76 7.42 3.70 10.99
N TRP A 77 7.47 3.17 9.76
CA TRP A 77 7.64 3.94 8.53
C TRP A 77 6.62 3.54 7.47
N VAL A 78 6.18 4.52 6.71
CA VAL A 78 5.34 4.33 5.53
C VAL A 78 6.03 4.96 4.33
N LEU A 79 6.17 4.20 3.26
CA LEU A 79 6.74 4.63 2.00
C LEU A 79 5.71 4.43 0.89
N LEU A 80 5.22 5.53 0.35
CA LEU A 80 4.25 5.51 -0.75
C LEU A 80 4.89 6.10 -2.00
N ARG A 81 4.64 5.46 -3.15
CA ARG A 81 4.95 6.02 -4.45
C ARG A 81 3.70 5.94 -5.32
N ASN A 82 3.07 7.07 -5.50
CA ASN A 82 1.84 7.21 -6.28
C ASN A 82 1.87 8.54 -7.05
N MET A 83 0.93 8.76 -7.94
CA MET A 83 0.76 10.05 -8.60
C MET A 83 0.28 11.08 -7.58
N ARG A 84 0.96 12.23 -7.52
CA ARG A 84 0.63 13.34 -6.62
C ARG A 84 -0.79 13.84 -6.82
N GLU A 85 -1.16 14.00 -8.08
CA GLU A 85 -2.47 14.51 -8.52
C GLU A 85 -3.54 13.41 -8.58
N GLY A 86 -3.12 12.14 -8.37
CA GLY A 86 -3.97 10.97 -8.53
C GLY A 86 -3.99 10.43 -9.97
N LYS A 87 -4.62 9.28 -10.16
CA LYS A 87 -4.85 8.65 -11.47
C LYS A 87 -5.83 9.49 -12.28
N GLN A 88 -5.70 9.48 -13.59
CA GLN A 88 -6.69 10.08 -14.50
C GLN A 88 -8.10 9.58 -14.24
N LEU A 89 -9.08 10.45 -14.44
CA LEU A 89 -10.49 10.06 -14.34
C LEU A 89 -10.90 9.18 -15.53
N ALA A 90 -11.78 8.23 -15.25
CA ALA A 90 -12.41 7.42 -16.28
C ALA A 90 -13.30 8.29 -17.18
N THR A 91 -13.26 8.03 -18.46
CA THR A 91 -14.13 8.64 -19.48
C THR A 91 -14.64 7.54 -20.40
N ASP A 92 -15.52 7.88 -21.34
CA ASP A 92 -16.03 6.91 -22.33
C ASP A 92 -14.92 6.29 -23.21
N THR A 93 -13.77 6.98 -23.30
CA THR A 93 -12.64 6.56 -24.15
C THR A 93 -11.39 6.17 -23.37
N ASN A 94 -11.28 6.54 -22.09
CA ASN A 94 -10.08 6.30 -21.30
C ASN A 94 -10.39 5.53 -20.02
N VAL A 95 -9.58 4.51 -19.72
CA VAL A 95 -9.61 3.80 -18.45
C VAL A 95 -9.02 4.68 -17.35
N GLY A 96 -9.68 4.77 -16.22
CA GLY A 96 -9.26 5.57 -15.08
C GLY A 96 -10.03 5.21 -13.82
N VAL A 97 -10.01 6.10 -12.83
CA VAL A 97 -10.78 6.01 -11.58
C VAL A 97 -11.99 6.95 -11.64
N GLU A 98 -13.04 6.66 -10.88
CA GLU A 98 -14.19 7.57 -10.76
C GLU A 98 -13.83 8.81 -9.92
N LYS A 99 -12.99 8.60 -8.90
CA LYS A 99 -12.47 9.66 -8.03
C LYS A 99 -10.98 9.49 -7.82
N GLN A 100 -10.25 10.57 -8.05
CA GLN A 100 -8.82 10.60 -7.80
C GLN A 100 -8.51 10.53 -6.30
N ILE A 101 -7.38 9.90 -5.99
CA ILE A 101 -6.75 9.98 -4.67
C ILE A 101 -5.42 10.72 -4.82
N THR A 102 -5.27 11.81 -4.09
CA THR A 102 -4.10 12.70 -4.16
C THR A 102 -3.19 12.50 -2.96
N THR A 103 -2.02 13.13 -2.98
CA THR A 103 -1.09 13.15 -1.84
C THR A 103 -1.75 13.70 -0.57
N GLU A 104 -2.59 14.74 -0.67
CA GLU A 104 -3.32 15.29 0.47
C GLU A 104 -4.27 14.26 1.10
N ASN A 105 -4.90 13.41 0.29
CA ASN A 105 -5.74 12.33 0.80
C ASN A 105 -4.93 11.30 1.58
N TYR A 106 -3.74 10.90 1.08
CA TYR A 106 -2.86 9.99 1.82
C TYR A 106 -2.45 10.59 3.16
N LEU A 107 -2.04 11.87 3.19
CA LEU A 107 -1.66 12.56 4.42
C LEU A 107 -2.83 12.63 5.41
N ALA A 108 -4.04 12.90 4.94
CA ALA A 108 -5.24 12.93 5.78
C ALA A 108 -5.62 11.54 6.32
N TYR A 109 -5.44 10.49 5.52
CA TYR A 109 -5.78 9.13 5.94
C TYR A 109 -4.77 8.55 6.92
N PHE A 110 -3.48 8.86 6.77
CA PHE A 110 -2.42 8.50 7.73
C PHE A 110 -2.34 9.47 8.91
N SER A 111 -3.46 9.73 9.58
CA SER A 111 -3.59 10.75 10.63
C SER A 111 -2.64 10.56 11.83
N ASN A 112 -2.24 9.31 12.11
CA ASN A 112 -1.30 8.94 13.17
C ASN A 112 0.18 9.05 12.76
N TYR A 113 0.44 9.58 11.55
CA TYR A 113 1.78 9.72 11.00
C TYR A 113 2.13 11.18 10.79
N GLU A 114 3.42 11.48 10.90
CA GLU A 114 4.00 12.76 10.52
C GLU A 114 4.64 12.67 9.13
N PHE A 115 4.51 13.74 8.37
CA PHE A 115 5.21 13.89 7.10
C PHE A 115 6.70 14.10 7.35
N VAL A 116 7.55 13.33 6.66
CA VAL A 116 9.00 13.45 6.73
C VAL A 116 9.57 14.09 5.48
N LYS A 117 9.26 13.53 4.32
CA LYS A 117 9.80 14.00 3.04
C LYS A 117 8.89 13.56 1.89
N SER A 118 8.86 14.36 0.84
CA SER A 118 8.40 13.92 -0.48
C SER A 118 9.42 14.29 -1.56
N SER A 119 9.41 13.54 -2.65
CA SER A 119 10.27 13.80 -3.81
C SER A 119 9.61 13.31 -5.10
N VAL A 120 9.62 14.14 -6.12
CA VAL A 120 9.26 13.76 -7.50
C VAL A 120 10.53 13.52 -8.31
N LEU A 121 11.49 14.46 -8.27
CA LEU A 121 12.64 14.49 -9.18
C LEU A 121 13.73 13.46 -8.85
N GLU A 122 13.96 13.18 -7.55
CA GLU A 122 15.07 12.30 -7.14
C GLU A 122 14.72 10.82 -7.28
N TYR A 123 13.46 10.44 -6.94
CA TYR A 123 13.03 9.04 -6.84
C TYR A 123 11.70 8.77 -7.53
N GLY A 124 11.17 9.73 -8.24
CA GLY A 124 9.96 9.68 -9.02
C GLY A 124 10.23 9.96 -10.48
N PHE A 125 9.18 10.25 -11.21
CA PHE A 125 9.21 10.71 -12.58
C PHE A 125 7.96 11.55 -12.86
N GLU A 126 8.03 12.38 -13.87
CA GLU A 126 6.88 13.07 -14.43
C GLU A 126 6.47 12.36 -15.71
N THR A 127 5.17 12.11 -15.88
CA THR A 127 4.63 11.52 -17.10
C THR A 127 4.54 12.59 -18.19
N ILE A 128 4.45 12.14 -19.47
CA ILE A 128 4.27 13.05 -20.63
C ILE A 128 3.01 13.92 -20.45
N ASP A 129 1.99 13.41 -19.77
CA ASP A 129 0.73 14.11 -19.51
C ASP A 129 0.78 15.03 -18.28
N GLY A 130 1.98 15.24 -17.71
CA GLY A 130 2.20 16.16 -16.59
C GLY A 130 1.84 15.62 -15.19
N TYR A 131 1.61 14.31 -15.04
CA TYR A 131 1.41 13.69 -13.72
C TYR A 131 2.73 13.42 -13.03
N SER A 132 2.82 13.76 -11.76
CA SER A 132 4.04 13.60 -10.96
C SER A 132 3.99 12.33 -10.12
N SER A 133 4.84 11.34 -10.44
CA SER A 133 5.05 10.17 -9.58
C SER A 133 5.85 10.59 -8.35
N GLU A 134 5.18 10.72 -7.21
CA GLU A 134 5.76 11.21 -5.96
C GLU A 134 6.09 10.08 -5.00
N LEU A 135 7.30 10.12 -4.45
CA LEU A 135 7.70 9.31 -3.31
C LEU A 135 7.39 10.10 -2.02
N LEU A 136 6.55 9.53 -1.16
CA LEU A 136 6.12 10.10 0.11
C LEU A 136 6.62 9.24 1.26
N VAL A 137 7.30 9.85 2.22
CA VAL A 137 7.82 9.20 3.42
C VAL A 137 7.09 9.73 4.65
N LEU A 138 6.48 8.82 5.40
CA LEU A 138 5.81 9.12 6.66
C LEU A 138 6.42 8.31 7.80
N LYS A 139 6.37 8.86 9.01
CA LYS A 139 6.82 8.20 10.25
C LYS A 139 5.71 8.23 11.28
N ILE A 140 5.57 7.16 12.05
CA ILE A 140 4.59 7.11 13.13
C ILE A 140 4.90 8.21 14.16
N LYS A 141 3.86 8.91 14.62
CA LYS A 141 3.97 9.88 15.73
C LYS A 141 4.26 9.15 17.03
N ASN A 142 5.14 9.72 17.84
CA ASN A 142 5.43 9.24 19.20
C ASN A 142 4.26 9.51 20.15
#